data_eff2a149fd0e1f329932c95515a22962
#
_entry.id   eff2a149fd0e1f329932c95515a22962
#
_cell.length_a   1.000
_cell.length_b   1.000
_cell.length_c   1.000
_cell.angle_alpha   90.00
_cell.angle_beta   90.00
_cell.angle_gamma   90.00
#
_symmetry.space_group_name_H-M   'P 1'
#
loop_
_entity.id
_entity.type
_entity.pdbx_description
1 polymer ?
#
loop_
_entity_poly.entity_id
_entity_poly.type
_entity_poly.pdbx_seq_one_letter_code
_entity_poly.pdbx_strand_id
1 'polypeptide(L)'
;MSKEIIKKQPDFVRVHDSGDYYSPKYLQKWIDLAVMHHAVKFYSYTNCVKMLKDTELPDNYDIIFSDSGKQKHLINRKIDRHTKIFDNYQELLDNDYINASQIDLYATKWFNKNNKVGLIKH
;
A
#
# COMPACT_ATOMS: atom_id res chain seq x y z
N MET A 1 0.11 -16.09 10.57
CA MET A 1 -0.27 -15.41 9.32
C MET A 1 -0.95 -16.36 8.34
N SER A 2 -0.23 -17.30 7.77
CA SER A 2 -0.83 -18.22 6.80
C SER A 2 -2.02 -19.00 7.37
N LYS A 3 -1.91 -19.48 8.59
CA LYS A 3 -2.98 -20.23 9.25
C LYS A 3 -4.25 -19.40 9.39
N GLU A 4 -4.12 -18.12 9.68
CA GLU A 4 -5.27 -17.23 9.82
C GLU A 4 -5.91 -16.95 8.46
N ILE A 5 -5.11 -16.77 7.42
CA ILE A 5 -5.60 -16.56 6.07
C ILE A 5 -6.39 -17.79 5.60
N ILE A 6 -5.85 -18.99 5.80
CA ILE A 6 -6.54 -20.23 5.43
C ILE A 6 -7.87 -20.37 6.18
N LYS A 7 -7.87 -20.07 7.47
CA LYS A 7 -9.05 -20.22 8.31
C LYS A 7 -10.15 -19.23 7.96
N LYS A 8 -9.80 -17.96 7.78
CA LYS A 8 -10.75 -16.89 7.52
C LYS A 8 -10.98 -16.63 6.04
N GLN A 9 -10.00 -16.94 5.22
CA GLN A 9 -10.00 -16.70 3.78
C GLN A 9 -10.56 -15.30 3.41
N PRO A 10 -9.97 -14.22 3.95
CA PRO A 10 -10.44 -12.88 3.64
C PRO A 10 -10.18 -12.55 2.18
N ASP A 11 -11.00 -11.67 1.61
CA ASP A 11 -10.78 -11.20 0.24
C ASP A 11 -9.56 -10.27 0.17
N PHE A 12 -9.31 -9.52 1.24
CA PHE A 12 -8.24 -8.54 1.32
C PHE A 12 -7.47 -8.71 2.62
N VAL A 13 -6.14 -8.58 2.54
CA VAL A 13 -5.26 -8.62 3.70
C VAL A 13 -4.38 -7.36 3.69
N ARG A 14 -4.48 -6.55 4.73
CA ARG A 14 -3.56 -5.45 4.96
C ARG A 14 -2.30 -6.02 5.60
N VAL A 15 -1.18 -5.89 4.89
CA VAL A 15 0.08 -6.40 5.39
C VAL A 15 0.59 -5.48 6.49
N HIS A 16 0.78 -5.89 7.54
CA HIS A 16 1.27 -5.61 8.78
C HIS A 16 1.06 -4.37 9.41
N ASP A 17 1.35 -4.29 10.54
CA ASP A 17 0.85 -3.46 11.43
C ASP A 17 1.85 -2.97 12.39
N SER A 18 2.92 -3.63 12.60
CA SER A 18 3.84 -3.31 13.69
C SER A 18 5.17 -2.77 13.18
N GLY A 19 5.20 -2.24 12.00
CA GLY A 19 6.42 -1.71 11.42
C GLY A 19 6.41 -1.83 9.92
N ASP A 20 7.51 -1.54 9.29
CA ASP A 20 7.63 -1.59 7.85
C ASP A 20 8.42 -2.84 7.44
N TYR A 21 8.70 -2.98 6.14
CA TYR A 21 9.53 -4.07 5.66
C TYR A 21 10.98 -3.81 6.07
N TYR A 22 11.41 -4.48 7.13
CA TYR A 22 12.74 -4.25 7.70
C TYR A 22 13.85 -5.01 6.98
N SER A 23 13.50 -5.96 6.12
CA SER A 23 14.50 -6.69 5.33
C SER A 23 13.86 -7.29 4.07
N PRO A 24 14.66 -7.52 3.01
CA PRO A 24 14.16 -8.22 1.82
C PRO A 24 13.63 -9.62 2.14
N LYS A 25 14.21 -10.29 3.12
CA LYS A 25 13.79 -11.62 3.53
C LYS A 25 12.38 -11.59 4.14
N TYR A 26 12.08 -10.57 4.93
CA TYR A 26 10.76 -10.38 5.52
C TYR A 26 9.72 -10.10 4.42
N LEU A 27 10.05 -9.22 3.48
CA LEU A 27 9.19 -8.94 2.35
C LEU A 27 8.93 -10.19 1.53
N GLN A 28 9.95 -11.03 1.32
CA GLN A 28 9.80 -12.26 0.55
C GLN A 28 8.80 -13.22 1.19
N LYS A 29 8.73 -13.26 2.51
CA LYS A 29 7.75 -14.10 3.21
C LYS A 29 6.32 -13.68 2.85
N TRP A 30 6.06 -12.38 2.78
CA TRP A 30 4.74 -11.87 2.41
C TRP A 30 4.43 -12.14 0.93
N ILE A 31 5.42 -12.02 0.06
CA ILE A 31 5.27 -12.33 -1.36
C ILE A 31 4.93 -13.81 -1.53
N ASP A 32 5.62 -14.70 -0.81
CA ASP A 32 5.36 -16.13 -0.87
C ASP A 32 3.95 -16.46 -0.41
N LEU A 33 3.46 -15.78 0.63
CA LEU A 33 2.07 -15.95 1.09
C LEU A 33 1.08 -15.48 0.03
N ALA A 34 1.36 -14.38 -0.65
CA ALA A 34 0.49 -13.86 -1.69
C ALA A 34 0.42 -14.84 -2.88
N VAL A 35 1.55 -15.41 -3.28
CA VAL A 35 1.60 -16.39 -4.35
C VAL A 35 0.80 -17.66 -3.95
N MET A 36 0.94 -18.09 -2.70
CA MET A 36 0.22 -19.24 -2.19
C MET A 36 -1.30 -19.02 -2.14
N HIS A 37 -1.70 -17.78 -1.85
CA HIS A 37 -3.11 -17.41 -1.71
C HIS A 37 -3.53 -16.42 -2.81
N HIS A 38 -3.37 -16.83 -4.05
CA HIS A 38 -3.54 -15.92 -5.20
C HIS A 38 -4.94 -15.32 -5.35
N ALA A 39 -5.95 -15.92 -4.73
CA ALA A 39 -7.31 -15.39 -4.74
C ALA A 39 -7.52 -14.27 -3.72
N VAL A 40 -6.59 -14.11 -2.78
CA VAL A 40 -6.62 -13.06 -1.76
C VAL A 40 -5.79 -11.88 -2.24
N LYS A 41 -6.29 -10.67 -2.03
CA LYS A 41 -5.59 -9.44 -2.42
C LYS A 41 -4.86 -8.87 -1.20
N PHE A 42 -3.55 -8.68 -1.34
CA PHE A 42 -2.70 -8.14 -0.29
C PHE A 42 -2.35 -6.70 -0.61
N TYR A 43 -2.34 -5.83 0.40
CA TYR A 43 -1.89 -4.45 0.21
C TYR A 43 -1.19 -3.93 1.45
N SER A 44 -0.35 -2.92 1.25
CA SER A 44 0.42 -2.35 2.34
C SER A 44 0.86 -0.93 2.04
N TYR A 45 0.93 -0.10 3.10
CA TYR A 45 1.59 1.18 3.03
C TYR A 45 3.04 0.97 3.45
N THR A 46 3.98 1.65 2.80
CA THR A 46 5.39 1.48 3.14
C THR A 46 6.20 2.75 2.90
N ASN A 47 7.24 2.93 3.72
CA ASN A 47 8.25 3.96 3.51
C ASN A 47 9.49 3.39 2.81
N CYS A 48 9.53 2.08 2.59
CA CYS A 48 10.68 1.39 1.98
C CYS A 48 10.59 1.43 0.46
N VAL A 49 10.74 2.63 -0.11
CA VAL A 49 10.54 2.84 -1.54
C VAL A 49 11.52 2.06 -2.40
N LYS A 50 12.81 2.15 -2.07
CA LYS A 50 13.84 1.48 -2.88
C LYS A 50 13.66 -0.03 -2.89
N MET A 51 13.45 -0.64 -1.71
CA MET A 51 13.30 -2.08 -1.60
C MET A 51 12.12 -2.58 -2.44
N LEU A 52 10.98 -1.89 -2.37
CA LEU A 52 9.80 -2.32 -3.09
C LEU A 52 9.89 -2.07 -4.58
N LYS A 53 10.58 -1.00 -5.01
CA LYS A 53 10.84 -0.74 -6.43
C LYS A 53 11.77 -1.78 -7.05
N ASP A 54 12.70 -2.30 -6.25
CA ASP A 54 13.66 -3.31 -6.71
C ASP A 54 13.08 -4.74 -6.67
N THR A 55 11.85 -4.89 -6.21
CA THR A 55 11.22 -6.19 -6.01
C THR A 55 10.04 -6.35 -6.96
N GLU A 56 9.97 -7.51 -7.63
CA GLU A 56 8.82 -7.85 -8.45
C GLU A 56 7.72 -8.41 -7.56
N LEU A 57 6.51 -7.85 -7.69
CA LEU A 57 5.37 -8.25 -6.86
C LEU A 57 4.34 -9.02 -7.68
N PRO A 58 3.66 -10.01 -7.07
CA PRO A 58 2.58 -10.72 -7.76
C PRO A 58 1.38 -9.79 -7.98
N ASP A 59 0.50 -10.14 -8.90
CA ASP A 59 -0.64 -9.31 -9.29
C ASP A 59 -1.61 -9.04 -8.15
N ASN A 60 -1.66 -9.92 -7.16
CA ASN A 60 -2.55 -9.78 -5.99
C ASN A 60 -1.90 -9.04 -4.83
N TYR A 61 -0.80 -8.33 -5.07
CA TYR A 61 -0.10 -7.56 -4.05
C TYR A 61 0.04 -6.12 -4.51
N ASP A 62 -0.44 -5.16 -3.71
CA ASP A 62 -0.33 -3.75 -4.03
C ASP A 62 0.43 -3.00 -2.95
N ILE A 63 1.26 -2.06 -3.37
CA ILE A 63 2.06 -1.23 -2.47
C ILE A 63 1.68 0.23 -2.67
N ILE A 64 1.47 0.92 -1.56
CA ILE A 64 1.20 2.36 -1.54
C ILE A 64 2.36 3.01 -0.78
N PHE A 65 3.16 3.82 -1.47
CA PHE A 65 4.29 4.50 -0.83
C PHE A 65 3.80 5.65 0.03
N SER A 66 4.32 5.75 1.25
CA SER A 66 4.01 6.87 2.15
C SER A 66 4.90 8.06 1.82
N ASP A 67 4.30 9.20 1.52
CA ASP A 67 5.03 10.43 1.18
C ASP A 67 5.43 11.20 2.45
N SER A 68 5.94 10.49 3.42
CA SER A 68 6.37 11.08 4.69
C SER A 68 7.65 10.43 5.22
N GLY A 69 8.15 9.41 4.53
CA GLY A 69 9.33 8.67 4.98
C GLY A 69 10.63 9.27 4.48
N LYS A 70 11.74 8.71 4.94
CA LYS A 70 13.08 9.17 4.56
C LYS A 70 13.38 8.96 3.09
N GLN A 71 12.69 8.01 2.44
CA GLN A 71 12.90 7.69 1.04
C GLN A 71 11.86 8.32 0.12
N LYS A 72 11.09 9.30 0.61
CA LYS A 72 10.03 9.93 -0.19
C LYS A 72 10.54 10.55 -1.49
N HIS A 73 11.80 10.96 -1.52
CA HIS A 73 12.43 11.53 -2.73
C HIS A 73 12.56 10.52 -3.86
N LEU A 74 12.47 9.22 -3.56
CA LEU A 74 12.54 8.15 -4.55
C LEU A 74 11.17 7.86 -5.18
N ILE A 75 10.10 8.44 -4.66
CA ILE A 75 8.76 8.25 -5.20
C ILE A 75 8.59 9.07 -6.47
N ASN A 76 8.20 8.41 -7.56
CA ASN A 76 7.80 9.10 -8.78
C ASN A 76 6.29 9.32 -8.72
N ARG A 77 5.88 10.53 -8.38
CA ARG A 77 4.47 10.86 -8.13
C ARG A 77 3.58 10.77 -9.36
N LYS A 78 4.16 10.65 -10.53
CA LYS A 78 3.41 10.50 -11.78
C LYS A 78 3.01 9.05 -12.03
N ILE A 79 3.83 8.08 -11.58
CA ILE A 79 3.60 6.66 -11.88
C ILE A 79 3.47 5.79 -10.64
N ASP A 80 4.08 6.16 -9.52
CA ASP A 80 4.03 5.36 -8.30
C ASP A 80 2.79 5.72 -7.48
N ARG A 81 2.08 4.70 -6.99
CA ARG A 81 0.98 4.90 -6.07
C ARG A 81 1.55 5.40 -4.74
N HIS A 82 1.07 6.55 -4.28
CA HIS A 82 1.60 7.18 -3.07
C HIS A 82 0.52 7.89 -2.30
N THR A 83 0.77 8.11 -0.99
CA THR A 83 -0.12 8.86 -0.14
C THR A 83 0.40 10.26 0.09
N LYS A 84 -0.51 11.19 0.37
CA LYS A 84 -0.16 12.52 0.87
C LYS A 84 -1.21 12.94 1.88
N ILE A 85 -0.77 13.54 2.98
CA ILE A 85 -1.66 13.99 4.05
C ILE A 85 -2.03 15.46 3.80
N PHE A 86 -3.34 15.75 3.85
CA PHE A 86 -3.88 17.08 3.66
C PHE A 86 -4.57 17.57 4.93
N ASP A 87 -4.61 18.87 5.13
CA ASP A 87 -5.25 19.45 6.30
C ASP A 87 -6.78 19.38 6.24
N ASN A 88 -7.33 19.44 5.02
CA ASN A 88 -8.78 19.37 4.82
C ASN A 88 -9.13 18.74 3.48
N TYR A 89 -10.41 18.39 3.34
CA TYR A 89 -10.92 17.71 2.15
C TYR A 89 -10.79 18.54 0.88
N GLN A 90 -11.04 19.85 0.99
CA GLN A 90 -10.98 20.74 -0.19
C GLN A 90 -9.58 20.79 -0.78
N GLU A 91 -8.56 20.89 0.07
CA GLU A 91 -7.18 20.89 -0.37
C GLU A 91 -6.81 19.57 -1.07
N LEU A 92 -7.32 18.47 -0.55
CA LEU A 92 -7.12 17.14 -1.15
C LEU A 92 -7.71 17.10 -2.56
N LEU A 93 -8.93 17.60 -2.73
CA LEU A 93 -9.60 17.63 -4.04
C LEU A 93 -8.88 18.55 -5.02
N ASP A 94 -8.41 19.72 -4.55
CA ASP A 94 -7.72 20.70 -5.38
C ASP A 94 -6.42 20.13 -5.97
N ASN A 95 -5.85 19.13 -5.33
CA ASN A 95 -4.63 18.46 -5.78
C ASN A 95 -4.90 17.16 -6.53
N ASP A 96 -6.15 16.88 -6.84
CA ASP A 96 -6.57 15.68 -7.60
C ASP A 96 -6.26 14.36 -6.90
N TYR A 97 -6.27 14.35 -5.57
CA TYR A 97 -6.09 13.12 -4.80
C TYR A 97 -7.43 12.47 -4.48
N ILE A 98 -7.42 11.16 -4.32
CA ILE A 98 -8.59 10.38 -3.92
C ILE A 98 -8.54 10.13 -2.42
N ASN A 99 -9.62 10.46 -1.72
CA ASN A 99 -9.66 10.32 -0.26
C ASN A 99 -9.79 8.86 0.18
N ALA A 100 -8.79 8.36 0.91
CA ALA A 100 -8.78 7.02 1.47
C ALA A 100 -8.75 7.03 3.00
N SER A 101 -9.08 8.17 3.63
CA SER A 101 -8.97 8.33 5.09
C SER A 101 -9.86 7.40 5.88
N GLN A 102 -11.04 7.07 5.36
CA GLN A 102 -12.02 6.25 6.08
C GLN A 102 -12.03 4.81 5.62
N ILE A 103 -11.67 4.56 4.36
CA ILE A 103 -11.69 3.22 3.78
C ILE A 103 -10.35 2.96 3.07
N ASP A 104 -9.51 2.14 3.70
CA ASP A 104 -8.18 1.81 3.18
C ASP A 104 -8.20 1.26 1.76
N LEU A 105 -9.24 0.52 1.41
CA LEU A 105 -9.33 -0.12 0.10
C LEU A 105 -9.34 0.90 -1.05
N TYR A 106 -9.74 2.14 -0.79
CA TYR A 106 -9.68 3.19 -1.81
C TYR A 106 -8.26 3.64 -2.12
N ALA A 107 -7.28 3.18 -1.34
CA ALA A 107 -5.88 3.42 -1.63
C ALA A 107 -5.30 2.40 -2.61
N THR A 108 -6.00 1.29 -2.84
CA THR A 108 -5.48 0.18 -3.64
C THR A 108 -5.82 0.31 -5.12
N LYS A 109 -5.00 -0.32 -5.95
CA LYS A 109 -5.18 -0.34 -7.41
C LYS A 109 -6.50 -0.97 -7.85
N TRP A 110 -7.11 -1.80 -7.00
CA TRP A 110 -8.35 -2.48 -7.34
C TRP A 110 -9.58 -1.57 -7.25
N PHE A 111 -9.53 -0.53 -6.42
CA PHE A 111 -10.63 0.39 -6.21
C PHE A 111 -10.33 1.81 -6.66
N ASN A 112 -9.06 2.13 -6.93
CA ASN A 112 -8.65 3.48 -7.30
C ASN A 112 -7.63 3.42 -8.43
N LYS A 113 -8.01 3.87 -9.60
CA LYS A 113 -7.13 3.88 -10.77
C LYS A 113 -6.14 5.04 -10.75
N ASN A 114 -6.37 6.02 -9.87
CA ASN A 114 -5.47 7.16 -9.70
C ASN A 114 -4.35 6.78 -8.73
N ASN A 115 -3.12 7.11 -9.08
CA ASN A 115 -1.96 6.85 -8.22
C ASN A 115 -1.89 7.78 -7.01
N LYS A 116 -2.70 8.83 -6.98
CA LYS A 116 -2.69 9.84 -5.93
C LYS A 116 -3.70 9.48 -4.84
N VAL A 117 -3.20 9.09 -3.69
CA VAL A 117 -4.02 8.68 -2.54
C VAL A 117 -3.93 9.74 -1.46
N GLY A 118 -5.08 10.34 -1.12
CA GLY A 118 -5.14 11.41 -0.12
C GLY A 118 -5.60 10.91 1.23
N LEU A 119 -5.00 11.45 2.28
CA LEU A 119 -5.40 11.21 3.65
C LEU A 119 -5.65 12.55 4.32
N ILE A 120 -6.68 12.63 5.15
CA ILE A 120 -7.01 13.85 5.89
C ILE A 120 -6.35 13.79 7.26
N LYS A 121 -5.70 14.88 7.64
CA LYS A 121 -5.06 14.98 8.95
C LYS A 121 -6.11 15.03 10.05
N HIS A 122 -5.86 14.28 11.11
CA HIS A 122 -6.74 14.25 12.28
C HIS A 122 -6.22 15.13 13.40
#